data_286536e65ae8e90c987c37e6c004891c
#
_entry.id   286536e65ae8e90c987c37e6c004891c
#
_cell.length_a   1.000
_cell.length_b   1.000
_cell.length_c   1.000
_cell.angle_alpha   90.00
_cell.angle_beta   90.00
_cell.angle_gamma   90.00
#
_symmetry.space_group_name_H-M   'P 1'
#
loop_
_entity.id
_entity.type
_entity.pdbx_description
1 polymer ?
#
loop_
_entity_poly.entity_id
_entity_poly.type
_entity_poly.pdbx_seq_one_letter_code
_entity_poly.pdbx_strand_id
1 'polypeptide(L)'
;TTFGRYLMLMGRSIAVPDRMRMFLKRYSKEMAQLGVDSIGIVILISFFIGAVICIQMKMNIQSPWMPRWVSGYTTREIMLLEFSSSIMCLILAGKVGSNIASELGTMRVTQQIDALDIMGVNSANYLILPKILGLVTMMPFLVVFSSALGILGAYSTAYIGHMLSPDDLTL
;
A
#
# COMPACT_ATOMS: atom_id res chain seq x y z
N THR A 1 -23.07 15.79 -17.48
CA THR A 1 -21.90 16.31 -16.76
C THR A 1 -20.91 15.18 -16.49
N THR A 2 -19.59 15.43 -16.51
CA THR A 2 -18.52 14.42 -16.30
C THR A 2 -18.71 13.68 -14.97
N PHE A 3 -19.14 14.40 -13.94
CA PHE A 3 -19.42 13.87 -12.61
C PHE A 3 -20.57 12.84 -12.59
N GLY A 4 -21.63 13.07 -13.34
CA GLY A 4 -22.74 12.12 -13.44
C GLY A 4 -22.34 10.82 -14.16
N ARG A 5 -21.46 10.91 -15.17
CA ARG A 5 -20.88 9.72 -15.84
C ARG A 5 -20.02 8.92 -14.88
N TYR A 6 -19.23 9.58 -14.02
CA TYR A 6 -18.42 8.92 -13.00
C TYR A 6 -19.27 8.17 -11.97
N LEU A 7 -20.34 8.79 -11.46
CA LEU A 7 -21.26 8.14 -10.53
C LEU A 7 -21.98 6.92 -11.14
N MET A 8 -22.42 7.05 -12.39
CA MET A 8 -23.02 5.90 -13.10
C MET A 8 -22.01 4.76 -13.33
N LEU A 9 -20.76 5.08 -13.62
CA LEU A 9 -19.69 4.09 -13.79
C LEU A 9 -19.38 3.37 -12.47
N MET A 10 -19.33 4.11 -11.37
CA MET A 10 -19.18 3.54 -10.02
C MET A 10 -20.36 2.61 -9.67
N GLY A 11 -21.59 3.03 -9.91
CA GLY A 11 -22.77 2.19 -9.68
C GLY A 11 -22.77 0.91 -10.51
N ARG A 12 -22.36 0.98 -11.77
CA ARG A 12 -22.21 -0.20 -12.65
C ARG A 12 -21.07 -1.12 -12.23
N SER A 13 -20.01 -0.57 -11.65
CA SER A 13 -18.86 -1.34 -11.18
C SER A 13 -19.17 -2.18 -9.94
N ILE A 14 -20.10 -1.73 -9.08
CA ILE A 14 -20.50 -2.43 -7.84
C ILE A 14 -21.58 -3.49 -8.08
N ALA A 15 -22.12 -3.59 -9.29
CA ALA A 15 -23.13 -4.60 -9.63
C ALA A 15 -22.56 -6.01 -9.45
N VAL A 16 -23.43 -6.96 -9.05
CA VAL A 16 -23.06 -8.37 -8.83
C VAL A 16 -22.46 -8.96 -10.11
N PRO A 17 -21.29 -9.62 -10.06
CA PRO A 17 -20.66 -10.20 -11.24
C PRO A 17 -21.47 -11.39 -11.78
N ASP A 18 -21.81 -11.36 -13.06
CA ASP A 18 -22.61 -12.38 -13.73
C ASP A 18 -21.94 -13.77 -13.78
N ARG A 19 -20.59 -13.82 -13.67
CA ARG A 19 -19.80 -15.06 -13.75
C ARG A 19 -18.78 -15.16 -12.61
N MET A 20 -19.21 -15.64 -11.46
CA MET A 20 -18.40 -15.74 -10.23
C MET A 20 -17.05 -16.47 -10.42
N ARG A 21 -17.01 -17.55 -11.20
CA ARG A 21 -15.77 -18.33 -11.42
C ARG A 21 -14.70 -17.55 -12.18
N MET A 22 -15.09 -16.76 -13.17
CA MET A 22 -14.16 -15.91 -13.92
C MET A 22 -13.71 -14.73 -13.07
N PHE A 23 -14.61 -14.18 -12.28
CA PHE A 23 -14.32 -13.11 -11.33
C PHE A 23 -13.28 -13.56 -10.29
N LEU A 24 -13.46 -14.71 -9.64
CA LEU A 24 -12.50 -15.24 -8.65
C LEU A 24 -11.11 -15.49 -9.24
N LYS A 25 -11.04 -16.05 -10.45
CA LYS A 25 -9.76 -16.25 -11.13
C LYS A 25 -9.05 -14.94 -11.43
N ARG A 26 -9.77 -13.91 -11.81
CA ARG A 26 -9.21 -12.58 -12.08
C ARG A 26 -8.83 -11.88 -10.79
N TYR A 27 -9.67 -11.94 -9.77
CA TYR A 27 -9.43 -11.43 -8.44
C TYR A 27 -8.13 -11.99 -7.83
N SER A 28 -7.92 -13.32 -7.87
CA SER A 28 -6.68 -13.92 -7.36
C SER A 28 -5.45 -13.50 -8.14
N LYS A 29 -5.58 -13.30 -9.46
CA LYS A 29 -4.49 -12.77 -10.29
C LYS A 29 -4.16 -11.32 -9.93
N GLU A 30 -5.17 -10.47 -9.77
CA GLU A 30 -4.98 -9.07 -9.38
C GLU A 30 -4.39 -8.95 -7.96
N MET A 31 -4.83 -9.79 -7.00
CA MET A 31 -4.23 -9.86 -5.67
C MET A 31 -2.73 -10.20 -5.74
N ALA A 32 -2.35 -11.19 -6.53
CA ALA A 32 -0.95 -11.56 -6.69
C ALA A 32 -0.16 -10.43 -7.35
N GLN A 33 -0.67 -9.85 -8.41
CA GLN A 33 0.00 -8.78 -9.14
C GLN A 33 0.13 -7.49 -8.30
N LEU A 34 -0.94 -7.05 -7.65
CA LEU A 34 -0.92 -5.85 -6.79
C LEU A 34 -0.14 -6.07 -5.49
N GLY A 35 -0.21 -7.27 -4.91
CA GLY A 35 0.50 -7.62 -3.69
C GLY A 35 1.98 -7.90 -3.94
N VAL A 36 2.28 -8.94 -4.72
CA VAL A 36 3.66 -9.43 -4.91
C VAL A 36 4.56 -8.41 -5.61
N ASP A 37 4.06 -7.76 -6.67
CA ASP A 37 4.83 -6.75 -7.40
C ASP A 37 5.08 -5.48 -6.56
N SER A 38 4.32 -5.30 -5.46
CA SER A 38 4.51 -4.18 -4.55
C SER A 38 5.48 -4.48 -3.41
N ILE A 39 5.73 -5.75 -3.10
CA ILE A 39 6.58 -6.15 -1.95
C ILE A 39 7.98 -5.53 -2.05
N GLY A 40 8.60 -5.56 -3.22
CA GLY A 40 9.96 -5.03 -3.39
C GLY A 40 10.08 -3.55 -3.04
N ILE A 41 9.16 -2.72 -3.52
CA ILE A 41 9.16 -1.29 -3.21
C ILE A 41 8.78 -1.03 -1.74
N VAL A 42 7.86 -1.84 -1.19
CA VAL A 42 7.46 -1.78 0.22
C VAL A 42 8.65 -2.06 1.14
N ILE A 43 9.41 -3.13 0.88
CA ILE A 43 10.62 -3.49 1.66
C ILE A 43 11.61 -2.32 1.67
N LEU A 44 11.96 -1.82 0.50
CA LEU A 44 12.96 -0.79 0.36
C LEU A 44 12.55 0.49 1.07
N ILE A 45 11.35 0.98 0.80
CA ILE A 45 10.87 2.25 1.36
C ILE A 45 10.65 2.14 2.87
N SER A 46 10.01 1.07 3.36
CA SER A 46 9.74 0.88 4.78
C SER A 46 11.03 0.79 5.60
N PHE A 47 12.04 0.09 5.09
CA PHE A 47 13.32 -0.02 5.75
C PHE A 47 14.02 1.34 5.88
N PHE A 48 14.11 2.12 4.79
CA PHE A 48 14.74 3.43 4.83
C PHE A 48 13.97 4.45 5.66
N ILE A 49 12.65 4.45 5.60
CA ILE A 49 11.83 5.33 6.43
C ILE A 49 12.05 5.02 7.92
N GLY A 50 12.08 3.74 8.30
CA GLY A 50 12.38 3.34 9.66
C GLY A 50 13.73 3.85 10.15
N ALA A 51 14.76 3.73 9.31
CA ALA A 51 16.09 4.25 9.59
C ALA A 51 16.11 5.78 9.79
N VAL A 52 15.46 6.51 8.87
CA VAL A 52 15.41 7.99 8.93
C VAL A 52 14.68 8.47 10.18
N ILE A 53 13.53 7.86 10.51
CA ILE A 53 12.76 8.26 11.70
C ILE A 53 13.55 8.02 12.98
N CYS A 54 14.24 6.89 13.07
CA CYS A 54 15.09 6.59 14.23
C CYS A 54 16.18 7.67 14.43
N ILE A 55 16.85 8.07 13.36
CA ILE A 55 17.87 9.13 13.40
C ILE A 55 17.24 10.47 13.79
N GLN A 56 16.12 10.82 13.18
CA GLN A 56 15.43 12.09 13.40
C GLN A 56 14.90 12.22 14.83
N MET A 57 14.33 11.15 15.38
CA MET A 57 13.86 11.14 16.77
C MET A 57 15.02 11.30 17.75
N LYS A 58 16.15 10.63 17.50
CA LYS A 58 17.33 10.83 18.34
C LYS A 58 17.82 12.27 18.30
N MET A 59 17.85 12.92 17.16
CA MET A 59 18.29 14.31 17.04
C MET A 59 17.32 15.29 17.71
N ASN A 60 16.01 15.01 17.68
CA ASN A 60 14.99 15.86 18.29
C ASN A 60 14.91 15.71 19.82
N ILE A 61 15.20 14.52 20.35
CA ILE A 61 15.09 14.21 21.78
C ILE A 61 16.51 14.20 22.43
N GLN A 62 17.29 15.24 22.24
CA GLN A 62 18.60 15.41 22.89
C GLN A 62 18.52 16.21 24.19
N SER A 63 17.35 16.31 24.81
CA SER A 63 17.20 17.02 26.08
C SER A 63 17.82 16.23 27.23
N PRO A 64 18.67 16.84 28.09
CA PRO A 64 19.25 16.17 29.25
C PRO A 64 18.24 15.72 30.31
N TRP A 65 16.99 16.19 30.20
CA TRP A 65 15.89 15.86 31.12
C TRP A 65 15.07 14.65 30.65
N MET A 66 15.29 14.14 29.44
CA MET A 66 14.54 13.01 28.91
C MET A 66 15.35 11.71 28.99
N PRO A 67 14.79 10.63 29.57
CA PRO A 67 15.42 9.32 29.54
C PRO A 67 15.56 8.79 28.10
N ARG A 68 16.63 8.05 27.83
CA ARG A 68 16.94 7.52 26.48
C ARG A 68 15.85 6.61 25.91
N TRP A 69 15.16 5.85 26.76
CA TRP A 69 14.07 4.96 26.35
C TRP A 69 12.87 5.69 25.71
N VAL A 70 12.65 6.96 26.05
CA VAL A 70 11.60 7.78 25.43
C VAL A 70 11.79 7.90 23.92
N SER A 71 13.02 8.04 23.46
CA SER A 71 13.33 8.12 22.03
C SER A 71 12.94 6.83 21.29
N GLY A 72 13.24 5.66 21.87
CA GLY A 72 12.86 4.37 21.30
C GLY A 72 11.35 4.17 21.26
N TYR A 73 10.67 4.45 22.37
CA TYR A 73 9.23 4.36 22.47
C TYR A 73 8.50 5.28 21.47
N THR A 74 8.93 6.53 21.38
CA THR A 74 8.33 7.49 20.44
C THR A 74 8.57 7.10 18.99
N THR A 75 9.76 6.58 18.65
CA THR A 75 10.06 6.08 17.31
C THR A 75 9.11 4.93 16.94
N ARG A 76 8.91 3.98 17.84
CA ARG A 76 8.00 2.85 17.64
C ARG A 76 6.55 3.31 17.45
N GLU A 77 6.06 4.21 18.30
CA GLU A 77 4.69 4.75 18.22
C GLU A 77 4.44 5.47 16.89
N ILE A 78 5.33 6.36 16.49
CA ILE A 78 5.23 7.09 15.23
C ILE A 78 5.27 6.14 14.02
N MET A 79 6.16 5.15 14.05
CA MET A 79 6.25 4.15 12.99
C MET A 79 4.96 3.34 12.84
N LEU A 80 4.39 2.87 13.94
CA LEU A 80 3.19 2.03 13.91
C LEU A 80 1.94 2.82 13.53
N LEU A 81 1.73 4.01 14.12
CA LEU A 81 0.50 4.74 14.01
C LEU A 81 0.41 5.61 12.75
N GLU A 82 1.48 6.29 12.38
CA GLU A 82 1.42 7.29 11.32
C GLU A 82 2.11 6.86 10.04
N PHE A 83 3.40 6.53 10.13
CA PHE A 83 4.21 6.38 8.92
C PHE A 83 3.93 5.08 8.16
N SER A 84 3.78 3.98 8.87
CA SER A 84 3.50 2.69 8.21
C SER A 84 2.17 2.72 7.45
N SER A 85 1.13 3.31 8.04
CA SER A 85 -0.19 3.39 7.42
C SER A 85 -0.24 4.47 6.34
N SER A 86 0.08 5.72 6.68
CA SER A 86 -0.15 6.89 5.80
C SER A 86 0.78 6.89 4.59
N ILE A 87 2.09 6.72 4.79
CA ILE A 87 3.05 6.74 3.68
C ILE A 87 2.85 5.53 2.78
N MET A 88 2.58 4.37 3.37
CA MET A 88 2.33 3.16 2.60
C MET A 88 1.11 3.29 1.71
N CYS A 89 0.00 3.82 2.23
CA CYS A 89 -1.19 4.10 1.44
C CYS A 89 -0.92 5.08 0.31
N LEU A 90 -0.14 6.13 0.56
CA LEU A 90 0.21 7.13 -0.45
C LEU A 90 1.04 6.52 -1.59
N ILE A 91 2.06 5.73 -1.27
CA ILE A 91 2.94 5.09 -2.26
C ILE A 91 2.16 4.06 -3.08
N LEU A 92 1.36 3.24 -2.42
CA LEU A 92 0.51 2.26 -3.10
C LEU A 92 -0.55 2.92 -3.97
N ALA A 93 -1.15 4.02 -3.52
CA ALA A 93 -2.10 4.78 -4.34
C ALA A 93 -1.44 5.28 -5.64
N GLY A 94 -0.23 5.81 -5.57
CA GLY A 94 0.54 6.24 -6.74
C GLY A 94 0.88 5.07 -7.67
N LYS A 95 1.46 4.00 -7.13
CA LYS A 95 1.87 2.82 -7.91
C LYS A 95 0.68 2.09 -8.53
N VAL A 96 -0.33 1.80 -7.73
CA VAL A 96 -1.51 1.06 -8.19
C VAL A 96 -2.34 1.91 -9.13
N GLY A 97 -2.51 3.20 -8.82
CA GLY A 97 -3.22 4.15 -9.68
C GLY A 97 -2.59 4.25 -11.06
N SER A 98 -1.27 4.40 -11.15
CA SER A 98 -0.55 4.45 -12.43
C SER A 98 -0.63 3.13 -13.21
N ASN A 99 -0.53 1.99 -12.52
CA ASN A 99 -0.64 0.68 -13.14
C ASN A 99 -2.04 0.44 -13.74
N ILE A 100 -3.08 0.74 -12.97
CA ILE A 100 -4.48 0.64 -13.43
C ILE A 100 -4.73 1.57 -14.61
N ALA A 101 -4.26 2.81 -14.54
CA ALA A 101 -4.43 3.79 -15.62
C ALA A 101 -3.72 3.34 -16.90
N SER A 102 -2.51 2.83 -16.80
CA SER A 102 -1.74 2.29 -17.94
C SER A 102 -2.41 1.08 -18.57
N GLU A 103 -2.86 0.13 -17.74
CA GLU A 103 -3.53 -1.09 -18.23
C GLU A 103 -4.86 -0.78 -18.93
N LEU A 104 -5.71 0.04 -18.30
CA LEU A 104 -6.97 0.45 -18.91
C LEU A 104 -6.76 1.30 -20.17
N GLY A 105 -5.73 2.17 -20.16
CA GLY A 105 -5.34 2.95 -21.32
C GLY A 105 -4.93 2.05 -22.49
N THR A 106 -4.10 1.05 -22.25
CA THR A 106 -3.68 0.07 -23.26
C THR A 106 -4.88 -0.73 -23.80
N MET A 107 -5.75 -1.20 -22.92
CA MET A 107 -6.98 -1.93 -23.31
C MET A 107 -7.93 -1.06 -24.15
N ARG A 108 -7.96 0.24 -23.90
CA ARG A 108 -8.77 1.16 -24.70
C ARG A 108 -8.19 1.39 -26.09
N VAL A 109 -6.89 1.60 -26.18
CA VAL A 109 -6.20 1.79 -27.47
C VAL A 109 -6.27 0.54 -28.35
N THR A 110 -6.19 -0.65 -27.74
CA THR A 110 -6.29 -1.94 -28.44
C THR A 110 -7.72 -2.39 -28.68
N GLN A 111 -8.73 -1.56 -28.41
CA GLN A 111 -10.16 -1.83 -28.58
C GLN A 111 -10.69 -3.07 -27.84
N GLN A 112 -9.95 -3.56 -26.84
CA GLN A 112 -10.38 -4.72 -26.04
C GLN A 112 -11.62 -4.42 -25.19
N ILE A 113 -11.78 -3.17 -24.73
CA ILE A 113 -12.98 -2.76 -23.96
C ILE A 113 -14.20 -2.77 -24.85
N ASP A 114 -14.09 -2.27 -26.07
CA ASP A 114 -15.19 -2.24 -27.04
C ASP A 114 -15.59 -3.66 -27.46
N ALA A 115 -14.62 -4.57 -27.58
CA ALA A 115 -14.89 -5.99 -27.83
C ALA A 115 -15.68 -6.66 -26.67
N LEU A 116 -15.36 -6.33 -25.42
CA LEU A 116 -16.11 -6.82 -24.24
C LEU A 116 -17.55 -6.30 -24.24
N ASP A 117 -17.78 -5.04 -24.58
CA ASP A 117 -19.09 -4.43 -24.63
C ASP A 117 -19.95 -5.05 -25.77
N ILE A 118 -19.35 -5.37 -26.92
CA ILE A 118 -20.04 -6.08 -28.02
C ILE A 118 -20.43 -7.51 -27.60
N MET A 119 -19.63 -8.17 -26.77
CA MET A 119 -19.93 -9.49 -26.22
C MET A 119 -21.01 -9.45 -25.12
N GLY A 120 -21.58 -8.27 -24.80
CA GLY A 120 -22.60 -8.10 -23.78
C GLY A 120 -22.10 -8.21 -22.34
N VAL A 121 -20.79 -8.14 -22.14
CA VAL A 121 -20.17 -8.16 -20.80
C VAL A 121 -20.03 -6.72 -20.31
N ASN A 122 -20.47 -6.43 -19.09
CA ASN A 122 -20.25 -5.13 -18.47
C ASN A 122 -18.76 -4.93 -18.21
N SER A 123 -18.08 -4.19 -19.11
CA SER A 123 -16.63 -3.95 -19.08
C SER A 123 -16.19 -3.29 -17.78
N ALA A 124 -16.97 -2.36 -17.21
CA ALA A 124 -16.66 -1.68 -15.97
C ALA A 124 -16.61 -2.64 -14.78
N ASN A 125 -17.61 -3.50 -14.64
CA ASN A 125 -17.66 -4.49 -13.56
C ASN A 125 -16.56 -5.55 -13.72
N TYR A 126 -16.33 -6.02 -14.94
CA TYR A 126 -15.34 -7.05 -15.22
C TYR A 126 -13.89 -6.60 -15.01
N LEU A 127 -13.57 -5.32 -15.27
CA LEU A 127 -12.21 -4.79 -15.19
C LEU A 127 -11.92 -4.11 -13.86
N ILE A 128 -12.86 -3.32 -13.33
CA ILE A 128 -12.60 -2.43 -12.20
C ILE A 128 -12.85 -3.14 -10.86
N LEU A 129 -13.95 -3.90 -10.74
CA LEU A 129 -14.33 -4.53 -9.48
C LEU A 129 -13.25 -5.47 -8.89
N PRO A 130 -12.66 -6.41 -9.66
CA PRO A 130 -11.62 -7.29 -9.09
C PRO A 130 -10.36 -6.54 -8.68
N LYS A 131 -10.04 -5.42 -9.32
CA LYS A 131 -8.89 -4.57 -8.96
C LYS A 131 -9.12 -3.86 -7.63
N ILE A 132 -10.30 -3.24 -7.46
CA ILE A 132 -10.65 -2.55 -6.21
C ILE A 132 -10.68 -3.54 -5.05
N LEU A 133 -11.34 -4.68 -5.20
CA LEU A 133 -11.41 -5.69 -4.15
C LEU A 133 -10.03 -6.30 -3.85
N GLY A 134 -9.23 -6.55 -4.87
CA GLY A 134 -7.85 -7.02 -4.70
C GLY A 134 -7.00 -6.04 -3.90
N LEU A 135 -7.13 -4.75 -4.18
CA LEU A 135 -6.44 -3.70 -3.47
C LEU A 135 -6.90 -3.60 -2.00
N VAL A 136 -8.21 -3.54 -1.77
CA VAL A 136 -8.78 -3.44 -0.41
C VAL A 136 -8.37 -4.61 0.48
N THR A 137 -8.31 -5.82 -0.07
CA THR A 137 -7.87 -7.00 0.69
C THR A 137 -6.37 -7.08 0.90
N MET A 138 -5.54 -6.61 -0.04
CA MET A 138 -4.09 -6.65 0.09
C MET A 138 -3.51 -5.51 0.93
N MET A 139 -4.18 -4.35 0.98
CA MET A 139 -3.73 -3.18 1.75
C MET A 139 -3.38 -3.50 3.21
N PRO A 140 -4.27 -4.12 4.02
CA PRO A 140 -3.94 -4.38 5.43
C PRO A 140 -2.72 -5.30 5.61
N PHE A 141 -2.55 -6.29 4.73
CA PHE A 141 -1.37 -7.16 4.78
C PHE A 141 -0.08 -6.39 4.47
N LEU A 142 -0.10 -5.54 3.46
CA LEU A 142 1.05 -4.72 3.10
C LEU A 142 1.39 -3.69 4.18
N VAL A 143 0.40 -3.12 4.86
CA VAL A 143 0.62 -2.18 5.98
C VAL A 143 1.26 -2.89 7.16
N VAL A 144 0.77 -4.06 7.57
CA VAL A 144 1.38 -4.85 8.65
C VAL A 144 2.81 -5.26 8.29
N PHE A 145 3.04 -5.70 7.06
CA PHE A 145 4.36 -6.05 6.58
C PHE A 145 5.32 -4.85 6.56
N SER A 146 4.83 -3.69 6.13
CA SER A 146 5.56 -2.43 6.14
C SER A 146 5.95 -2.00 7.55
N SER A 147 5.04 -2.11 8.53
CA SER A 147 5.35 -1.75 9.93
C SER A 147 6.44 -2.63 10.52
N ALA A 148 6.39 -3.94 10.28
CA ALA A 148 7.43 -4.87 10.73
C ALA A 148 8.81 -4.53 10.14
N LEU A 149 8.87 -4.26 8.83
CA LEU A 149 10.10 -3.88 8.14
C LEU A 149 10.63 -2.50 8.57
N GLY A 150 9.74 -1.56 8.84
CA GLY A 150 10.12 -0.25 9.35
C GLY A 150 10.76 -0.33 10.74
N ILE A 151 10.22 -1.16 11.61
CA ILE A 151 10.81 -1.43 12.94
C ILE A 151 12.19 -2.11 12.79
N LEU A 152 12.33 -3.07 11.89
CA LEU A 152 13.63 -3.69 11.58
C LEU A 152 14.64 -2.67 11.05
N GLY A 153 14.21 -1.74 10.20
CA GLY A 153 15.03 -0.63 9.71
C GLY A 153 15.49 0.30 10.82
N ALA A 154 14.60 0.68 11.73
CA ALA A 154 14.90 1.47 12.90
C ALA A 154 15.89 0.76 13.84
N TYR A 155 15.65 -0.54 14.10
CA TYR A 155 16.51 -1.36 14.94
C TYR A 155 17.94 -1.51 14.36
N SER A 156 18.05 -1.81 13.07
CA SER A 156 19.35 -1.95 12.40
C SER A 156 20.16 -0.64 12.46
N THR A 157 19.50 0.50 12.28
CA THR A 157 20.15 1.82 12.34
C THR A 157 20.59 2.16 13.77
N ALA A 158 19.77 1.84 14.77
CA ALA A 158 20.09 2.03 16.17
C ALA A 158 21.33 1.20 16.57
N TYR A 159 21.41 -0.04 16.10
CA TYR A 159 22.52 -0.96 16.37
C TYR A 159 23.82 -0.51 15.67
N ILE A 160 23.77 -0.22 14.37
CA ILE A 160 24.95 0.20 13.58
C ILE A 160 25.47 1.57 14.04
N GLY A 161 24.56 2.49 14.38
CA GLY A 161 24.93 3.84 14.83
C GLY A 161 25.37 3.92 16.30
N HIS A 162 25.41 2.82 17.04
CA HIS A 162 25.59 2.82 18.51
C HIS A 162 24.73 3.89 19.22
N MET A 163 23.55 4.11 18.66
CA MET A 163 22.71 5.24 19.01
C MET A 163 21.74 4.94 20.15
N LEU A 164 21.29 3.70 20.24
CA LEU A 164 20.39 3.20 21.26
C LEU A 164 20.82 1.77 21.63
N SER A 165 20.70 1.41 22.90
CA SER A 165 20.86 0.00 23.29
C SER A 165 19.67 -0.82 22.79
N PRO A 166 19.84 -2.10 22.47
CA PRO A 166 18.74 -2.97 22.03
C PRO A 166 17.54 -2.98 22.99
N ASP A 167 17.83 -2.81 24.27
CA ASP A 167 16.84 -2.80 25.36
C ASP A 167 15.91 -1.56 25.32
N ASP A 168 16.38 -0.43 24.77
CA ASP A 168 15.59 0.81 24.66
C ASP A 168 14.48 0.74 23.58
N LEU A 169 14.55 -0.24 22.67
CA LEU A 169 13.55 -0.45 21.61
C LEU A 169 12.54 -1.55 21.92
N THR A 170 12.80 -2.38 22.94
CA THR A 170 11.95 -3.52 23.31
C THR A 170 10.94 -3.20 24.40
N LEU A 171 11.05 -2.04 25.04
CA LEU A 171 10.10 -1.51 26.02
C LEU A 171 8.97 -0.74 25.33
#